data_38fae825e299dd7a79c17823e6d8ece5
#
_entry.id   38fae825e299dd7a79c17823e6d8ece5
#
_cell.length_a   1.000
_cell.length_b   1.000
_cell.length_c   1.000
_cell.angle_alpha   90.00
_cell.angle_beta   90.00
_cell.angle_gamma   90.00
#
_symmetry.space_group_name_H-M   'P 1'
#
loop_
_entity.id
_entity.type
_entity.pdbx_description
1 polymer ?
#
loop_
_entity_poly.entity_id
_entity_poly.type
_entity_poly.pdbx_seq_one_letter_code
_entity_poly.pdbx_strand_id
1 'polypeptide(L)'
;AMKIIDKYYTDSSFSVDTFAKEIGMSRTAFFNKWKDLTGDTPKGFILNMRLRKAADMLRNRREMSISEVSYANGFSSPRYFCKCFKDAYKIQPSAFRNGEE
;
A
#
# COMPACT_ATOMS: atom_id res chain seq x y z
N ALA A 1 -3.75 -15.02 5.80
CA ALA A 1 -4.12 -13.68 5.36
C ALA A 1 -3.00 -12.97 4.60
N MET A 2 -1.74 -13.15 5.00
CA MET A 2 -0.62 -12.51 4.31
C MET A 2 -0.44 -12.96 2.86
N LYS A 3 -0.72 -14.23 2.57
CA LYS A 3 -0.67 -14.73 1.19
C LYS A 3 -1.69 -14.04 0.29
N ILE A 4 -2.87 -13.73 0.82
CA ILE A 4 -3.90 -13.02 0.07
C ILE A 4 -3.46 -11.58 -0.18
N ILE A 5 -2.85 -10.94 0.81
CA ILE A 5 -2.30 -9.58 0.66
C ILE A 5 -1.22 -9.56 -0.40
N ASP A 6 -0.30 -10.51 -0.39
CA ASP A 6 0.78 -10.59 -1.39
C ASP A 6 0.22 -10.74 -2.81
N LYS A 7 -0.87 -11.53 -2.96
CA LYS A 7 -1.51 -11.74 -4.25
C LYS A 7 -2.15 -10.47 -4.80
N TYR A 8 -2.81 -9.69 -3.95
CA TYR A 8 -3.63 -8.54 -4.36
C TYR A 8 -2.96 -7.18 -4.14
N TYR A 9 -1.82 -7.14 -3.49
CA TYR A 9 -1.25 -5.89 -3.06
C TYR A 9 -0.90 -4.94 -4.22
N THR A 10 -0.62 -5.44 -5.41
CA THR A 10 -0.37 -4.62 -6.60
C THR A 10 -1.62 -4.35 -7.44
N ASP A 11 -2.76 -4.91 -7.05
CA ASP A 11 -4.02 -4.74 -7.77
C ASP A 11 -4.78 -3.53 -7.23
N SER A 12 -4.90 -2.48 -8.03
CA SER A 12 -5.56 -1.25 -7.60
C SER A 12 -7.08 -1.41 -7.41
N SER A 13 -7.67 -2.48 -7.94
CA SER A 13 -9.10 -2.77 -7.74
C SER A 13 -9.38 -3.56 -6.46
N PHE A 14 -8.35 -3.99 -5.76
CA PHE A 14 -8.50 -4.74 -4.52
C PHE A 14 -9.22 -3.91 -3.46
N SER A 15 -10.16 -4.52 -2.75
CA SER A 15 -10.90 -3.87 -1.67
C SER A 15 -10.95 -4.77 -0.43
N VAL A 16 -11.31 -4.15 0.71
CA VAL A 16 -11.49 -4.90 1.96
C VAL A 16 -12.59 -5.95 1.81
N ASP A 17 -13.66 -5.63 1.07
CA ASP A 17 -14.76 -6.58 0.85
C ASP A 17 -14.27 -7.81 0.09
N THR A 18 -13.44 -7.61 -0.94
CA THR A 18 -12.84 -8.71 -1.69
C THR A 18 -11.95 -9.56 -0.79
N PHE A 19 -11.14 -8.92 0.03
CA PHE A 19 -10.23 -9.61 0.94
C PHE A 19 -11.01 -10.46 1.97
N ALA A 20 -12.03 -9.87 2.60
CA ALA A 20 -12.87 -10.58 3.56
C ALA A 20 -13.57 -11.77 2.93
N LYS A 21 -14.08 -11.60 1.71
CA LYS A 21 -14.77 -12.65 0.97
C LYS A 21 -13.82 -13.82 0.65
N GLU A 22 -12.59 -13.52 0.27
CA GLU A 22 -11.55 -14.52 -0.04
C GLU A 22 -11.27 -15.43 1.16
N ILE A 23 -11.29 -14.90 2.38
CA ILE A 23 -11.01 -15.67 3.59
C ILE A 23 -12.30 -16.18 4.27
N GLY A 24 -13.46 -15.97 3.64
CA GLY A 24 -14.73 -16.54 4.12
C GLY A 24 -15.29 -15.90 5.37
N MET A 25 -15.01 -14.62 5.61
CA MET A 25 -15.51 -13.89 6.78
C MET A 25 -16.44 -12.76 6.36
N SER A 26 -17.41 -12.43 7.23
CA SER A 26 -18.17 -11.21 7.02
C SER A 26 -17.25 -10.00 7.19
N ARG A 27 -17.63 -8.88 6.58
CA ARG A 27 -16.84 -7.66 6.67
C ARG A 27 -16.61 -7.21 8.12
N THR A 28 -17.67 -7.22 8.93
CA THR A 28 -17.60 -6.80 10.33
C THR A 28 -16.69 -7.71 11.14
N ALA A 29 -16.88 -9.03 11.01
CA ALA A 29 -16.05 -10.00 11.73
C ALA A 29 -14.58 -9.90 11.31
N PHE A 30 -14.33 -9.69 10.01
CA PHE A 30 -12.97 -9.51 9.48
C PHE A 30 -12.31 -8.29 10.07
N PHE A 31 -12.98 -7.13 10.06
CA PHE A 31 -12.44 -5.90 10.61
C PHE A 31 -12.08 -6.04 12.07
N ASN A 32 -12.98 -6.61 12.88
CA ASN A 32 -12.74 -6.76 14.30
C ASN A 32 -11.52 -7.64 14.58
N LYS A 33 -11.47 -8.78 13.90
CA LYS A 33 -10.38 -9.73 14.10
C LYS A 33 -9.04 -9.16 13.61
N TRP A 34 -9.04 -8.50 12.47
CA TRP A 34 -7.82 -7.89 11.92
C TRP A 34 -7.28 -6.82 12.86
N LYS A 35 -8.15 -5.94 13.36
CA LYS A 35 -7.76 -4.89 14.29
C LYS A 35 -7.19 -5.46 15.58
N ASP A 36 -7.78 -6.54 16.09
CA ASP A 36 -7.30 -7.21 17.31
C ASP A 36 -5.90 -7.81 17.11
N LEU A 37 -5.62 -8.33 15.91
CA LEU A 37 -4.36 -8.98 15.61
C LEU A 37 -3.23 -7.99 15.26
N THR A 38 -3.56 -6.90 14.58
CA THR A 38 -2.56 -6.00 14.02
C THR A 38 -2.58 -4.60 14.64
N GLY A 39 -3.68 -4.24 15.30
CA GLY A 39 -3.87 -2.88 15.83
C GLY A 39 -4.18 -1.86 14.75
N ASP A 40 -4.40 -2.27 13.50
CA ASP A 40 -4.63 -1.39 12.37
C ASP A 40 -5.79 -1.90 11.52
N THR A 41 -6.35 -1.05 10.66
CA THR A 41 -7.38 -1.48 9.72
C THR A 41 -6.76 -2.22 8.55
N PRO A 42 -7.47 -3.16 7.90
CA PRO A 42 -6.94 -3.85 6.72
C PRO A 42 -6.56 -2.88 5.61
N LYS A 43 -7.35 -1.86 5.38
CA LYS A 43 -7.08 -0.86 4.34
C LYS A 43 -5.80 -0.08 4.65
N GLY A 44 -5.63 0.33 5.90
CA GLY A 44 -4.43 1.04 6.34
C GLY A 44 -3.19 0.17 6.26
N PHE A 45 -3.31 -1.09 6.63
CA PHE A 45 -2.21 -2.04 6.55
C PHE A 45 -1.74 -2.24 5.11
N ILE A 46 -2.69 -2.45 4.19
CA ILE A 46 -2.36 -2.64 2.77
C ILE A 46 -1.72 -1.38 2.19
N LEU A 47 -2.26 -0.21 2.52
CA LEU A 47 -1.69 1.05 2.07
C LEU A 47 -0.25 1.22 2.57
N ASN A 48 0.00 0.92 3.84
CA ASN A 48 1.34 1.02 4.42
C ASN A 48 2.31 0.05 3.74
N MET A 49 1.88 -1.16 3.42
CA MET A 49 2.70 -2.11 2.68
C MET A 49 3.06 -1.59 1.28
N ARG A 50 2.09 -1.02 0.58
CA ARG A 50 2.31 -0.44 -0.75
C ARG A 50 3.32 0.71 -0.70
N LEU A 51 3.17 1.59 0.29
CA LEU A 51 4.08 2.73 0.47
C LEU A 51 5.49 2.26 0.82
N ARG A 52 5.62 1.25 1.68
CA ARG A 52 6.93 0.71 2.07
C ARG A 52 7.66 0.10 0.88
N LYS A 53 6.95 -0.70 0.07
CA LYS A 53 7.53 -1.28 -1.15
C LYS A 53 7.90 -0.19 -2.15
N ALA A 54 7.06 0.83 -2.28
CA ALA A 54 7.35 1.95 -3.16
C ALA A 54 8.61 2.71 -2.70
N ALA A 55 8.77 2.91 -1.40
CA ALA A 55 9.96 3.56 -0.85
C ALA A 55 11.23 2.77 -1.20
N ASP A 56 11.20 1.45 -1.06
CA ASP A 56 12.31 0.60 -1.44
C ASP A 56 12.64 0.73 -2.94
N MET A 57 11.62 0.74 -3.80
CA MET A 57 11.81 0.88 -5.23
C MET A 57 12.36 2.26 -5.60
N LEU A 58 11.90 3.31 -4.92
CA LEU A 58 12.43 4.66 -5.15
C LEU A 58 13.94 4.72 -4.91
N ARG A 59 14.42 4.01 -3.91
CA ARG A 59 15.86 3.97 -3.57
C ARG A 59 16.65 3.02 -4.45
N ASN A 60 16.10 1.84 -4.74
CA ASN A 60 16.83 0.73 -5.35
C ASN A 60 16.61 0.60 -6.85
N ARG A 61 15.51 1.15 -7.37
CA ARG A 61 15.14 1.08 -8.78
C ARG A 61 15.08 2.48 -9.37
N ARG A 62 16.24 3.14 -9.42
CA ARG A 62 16.32 4.55 -9.84
C ARG A 62 16.03 4.75 -11.32
N GLU A 63 16.05 3.66 -12.11
CA GLU A 63 15.66 3.67 -13.52
C GLU A 63 14.15 3.83 -13.70
N MET A 64 13.34 3.55 -12.66
CA MET A 64 11.90 3.70 -12.71
C MET A 64 11.49 5.13 -12.35
N SER A 65 10.55 5.68 -13.10
CA SER A 65 9.96 6.98 -12.77
C SER A 65 9.06 6.86 -11.54
N ILE A 66 8.72 8.01 -10.95
CA ILE A 66 7.77 8.05 -9.82
C ILE A 66 6.43 7.43 -10.25
N SER A 67 5.97 7.72 -11.47
CA SER A 67 4.73 7.15 -12.00
C SER A 67 4.81 5.63 -12.10
N GLU A 68 5.92 5.12 -12.63
CA GLU A 68 6.12 3.68 -12.76
C GLU A 68 6.11 2.99 -11.38
N VAL A 69 6.77 3.57 -10.40
CA VAL A 69 6.76 3.05 -9.03
C VAL A 69 5.34 3.02 -8.46
N SER A 70 4.56 4.07 -8.70
CA SER A 70 3.19 4.13 -8.17
C SER A 70 2.33 3.00 -8.76
N TYR A 71 2.37 2.81 -10.06
CA TYR A 71 1.59 1.76 -10.72
C TYR A 71 2.08 0.36 -10.33
N ALA A 72 3.38 0.17 -10.21
CA ALA A 72 3.96 -1.12 -9.82
C ALA A 72 3.51 -1.56 -8.42
N ASN A 73 3.09 -0.62 -7.58
CA ASN A 73 2.65 -0.91 -6.22
C ASN A 73 1.13 -0.80 -6.03
N GLY A 74 0.37 -0.81 -7.12
CA GLY A 74 -1.08 -0.90 -7.07
C GLY A 74 -1.81 0.41 -6.85
N PHE A 75 -1.13 1.55 -6.99
CA PHE A 75 -1.80 2.85 -6.92
C PHE A 75 -2.48 3.14 -8.25
N SER A 76 -3.70 3.70 -8.19
CA SER A 76 -4.47 4.00 -9.38
C SER A 76 -3.97 5.23 -10.12
N SER A 77 -3.25 6.13 -9.44
CA SER A 77 -2.65 7.30 -10.08
C SER A 77 -1.40 7.74 -9.32
N PRO A 78 -0.41 8.33 -10.03
CA PRO A 78 0.77 8.89 -9.36
C PRO A 78 0.43 10.03 -8.42
N ARG A 79 -0.60 10.81 -8.73
CA ARG A 79 -1.05 11.91 -7.89
C ARG A 79 -1.52 11.43 -6.52
N TYR A 80 -2.31 10.38 -6.50
CA TYR A 80 -2.78 9.78 -5.27
C TYR A 80 -1.61 9.17 -4.48
N PHE A 81 -0.71 8.49 -5.18
CA PHE A 81 0.50 7.94 -4.55
C PHE A 81 1.31 9.02 -3.86
N CYS A 82 1.58 10.14 -4.54
CA CYS A 82 2.36 11.23 -3.96
C CYS A 82 1.71 11.81 -2.71
N LYS A 83 0.38 11.95 -2.72
CA LYS A 83 -0.37 12.41 -1.56
C LYS A 83 -0.21 11.46 -0.38
N CYS A 84 -0.43 10.16 -0.60
CA CYS A 84 -0.31 9.15 0.44
C CYS A 84 1.12 9.07 0.98
N PHE A 85 2.10 9.12 0.09
CA PHE A 85 3.51 9.06 0.47
C PHE A 85 3.90 10.24 1.36
N LYS A 86 3.52 11.45 0.94
CA LYS A 86 3.81 12.66 1.72
C LYS A 86 3.12 12.63 3.08
N ASP A 87 1.89 12.14 3.14
CA ASP A 87 1.17 12.04 4.42
C ASP A 87 1.87 11.07 5.37
N ALA A 88 2.39 9.96 4.85
CA ALA A 88 3.03 8.93 5.67
C ALA A 88 4.46 9.27 6.05
N TYR A 89 5.24 9.78 5.11
CA TYR A 89 6.68 10.01 5.30
C TYR A 89 7.06 11.48 5.49
N LYS A 90 6.08 12.40 5.37
CA LYS A 90 6.27 13.85 5.55
C LYS A 90 7.17 14.49 4.50
N ILE A 91 7.41 13.82 3.37
CA ILE A 91 8.31 14.25 2.32
C ILE A 91 7.79 13.72 0.97
N GLN A 92 8.00 14.46 -0.09
CA GLN A 92 7.61 14.03 -1.43
C GLN A 92 8.44 12.84 -1.90
N PRO A 93 7.88 11.94 -2.74
CA PRO A 93 8.64 10.80 -3.26
C PRO A 93 9.93 11.20 -3.97
N SER A 94 9.92 12.29 -4.75
CA SER A 94 11.12 12.74 -5.46
C SER A 94 12.23 13.18 -4.49
N ALA A 95 11.86 13.91 -3.45
CA ALA A 95 12.81 14.33 -2.43
C ALA A 95 13.35 13.13 -1.64
N PHE A 96 12.48 12.18 -1.33
CA PHE A 96 12.89 10.94 -0.67
C PHE A 96 13.92 10.18 -1.50
N ARG A 97 13.68 10.06 -2.82
CA ARG A 97 14.61 9.40 -3.75
C ARG A 97 15.97 10.06 -3.77
N ASN A 98 15.99 11.39 -3.62
CA ASN A 98 17.23 12.17 -3.63
C ASN A 98 17.96 12.15 -2.28
N GLY A 99 17.40 11.47 -1.28
CA GLY A 99 18.01 11.38 0.04
C GLY A 99 17.71 12.56 0.97
N GLU A 100 16.71 13.34 0.65
CA GLU A 100 16.28 14.48 1.47
C GLU A 100 15.23 14.02 2.49
N GLU A 101 15.65 13.57 3.62
CA GLU A 101 14.74 13.11 4.69
C GLU A 101 14.46 14.16 5.73
#